data_f351bfb3a7879c4d79e3947149c38ce9
#
_entry.id   f351bfb3a7879c4d79e3947149c38ce9
#
_cell.length_a   1.000
_cell.length_b   1.000
_cell.length_c   1.000
_cell.angle_alpha   90.00
_cell.angle_beta   90.00
_cell.angle_gamma   90.00
#
_symmetry.space_group_name_H-M   'P 1'
#
loop_
_entity.id
_entity.type
_entity.pdbx_description
1 polymer ?
#
loop_
_entity_poly.entity_id
_entity_poly.type
_entity_poly.pdbx_seq_one_letter_code
_entity_poly.pdbx_strand_id
1 'polypeptide(L)'
;GHTNSWGYMTLSFFAPNRKYAYDKSLGGPTREFQQMVAAFHEAGLEIYLDVVYNHTAEGGNWGGDPNTVGFTSLGGFAAAEYYVMTASHALVDGATGTSNQLNYSSPVAQQLVLDSLEHWTAEMGVDGFRFDLATVLGRKPNDADREDWDNQKRFFTDHPLLTAIAEFAEEKHIEVIAEAWDLWGYEVGNFPQGWAEWNGRYRDAVRRFAKGDGNTIEFLEVVNGDHDNFADNGGPQKTINFIDAHDGFNMADLVSYQEKNNNQPY
;
A
#
# COMPACT_ATOMS: atom_id res chain seq x y z
N GLY A 1 -0.59 -23.04 -10.71
CA GLY A 1 -0.34 -21.97 -9.75
C GLY A 1 -0.81 -20.64 -10.30
N HIS A 2 -1.44 -19.85 -9.47
CA HIS A 2 -1.84 -18.50 -9.88
C HIS A 2 -0.59 -17.65 -10.11
N THR A 3 -0.57 -16.92 -11.21
CA THR A 3 0.51 -15.97 -11.47
C THR A 3 0.26 -14.70 -10.67
N ASN A 4 1.30 -14.15 -10.05
CA ASN A 4 1.28 -12.82 -9.41
C ASN A 4 1.13 -11.73 -10.49
N SER A 5 -0.08 -11.61 -11.07
CA SER A 5 -0.31 -10.76 -12.25
C SER A 5 -0.41 -9.28 -11.88
N TRP A 6 -0.97 -8.96 -10.72
CA TRP A 6 -1.04 -7.59 -10.21
C TRP A 6 0.26 -7.11 -9.53
N GLY A 7 1.14 -8.03 -9.13
CA GLY A 7 2.43 -7.68 -8.54
C GLY A 7 2.46 -7.54 -7.02
N TYR A 8 1.34 -7.68 -6.31
CA TYR A 8 1.25 -7.44 -4.86
C TYR A 8 1.94 -8.50 -3.97
N MET A 9 2.64 -9.47 -4.53
CA MET A 9 3.51 -10.40 -3.80
C MET A 9 4.96 -10.08 -4.12
N THR A 10 5.51 -9.06 -3.43
CA THR A 10 6.81 -8.46 -3.72
C THR A 10 7.96 -9.31 -3.14
N LEU A 11 8.90 -9.71 -4.00
CA LEU A 11 10.13 -10.43 -3.59
C LEU A 11 11.24 -9.49 -3.15
N SER A 12 11.35 -8.33 -3.81
CA SER A 12 12.40 -7.35 -3.56
C SER A 12 11.84 -5.94 -3.67
N PHE A 13 12.19 -5.09 -2.71
CA PHE A 13 11.79 -3.69 -2.70
C PHE A 13 12.71 -2.78 -3.53
N PHE A 14 13.75 -3.33 -4.16
CA PHE A 14 14.82 -2.56 -4.85
C PHE A 14 15.00 -2.94 -6.32
N ALA A 15 14.17 -3.79 -6.90
CA ALA A 15 14.42 -4.30 -8.24
C ALA A 15 13.15 -4.46 -9.06
N PRO A 16 13.15 -4.02 -10.33
CA PRO A 16 12.07 -4.32 -11.26
C PRO A 16 11.98 -5.81 -11.52
N ASN A 17 10.74 -6.29 -11.71
CA ASN A 17 10.52 -7.70 -11.98
C ASN A 17 11.02 -8.09 -13.38
N ARG A 18 12.05 -8.96 -13.39
CA ARG A 18 12.67 -9.48 -14.61
C ARG A 18 11.68 -10.09 -15.63
N LYS A 19 10.52 -10.54 -15.17
CA LYS A 19 9.47 -11.11 -16.05
C LYS A 19 9.05 -10.13 -17.13
N TYR A 20 8.98 -8.85 -16.84
CA TYR A 20 8.48 -7.81 -17.73
C TYR A 20 9.57 -7.19 -18.62
N ALA A 21 10.84 -7.37 -18.31
CA ALA A 21 11.92 -6.88 -19.16
C ALA A 21 12.08 -7.71 -20.42
N TYR A 22 12.49 -7.10 -21.53
CA TYR A 22 12.92 -7.77 -22.75
C TYR A 22 14.36 -8.29 -22.58
N ASP A 23 15.27 -7.42 -22.12
CA ASP A 23 16.65 -7.78 -21.80
C ASP A 23 16.70 -8.52 -20.45
N LYS A 24 16.94 -9.82 -20.51
CA LYS A 24 17.07 -10.71 -19.33
C LYS A 24 18.50 -10.79 -18.79
N SER A 25 19.45 -10.03 -19.34
CA SER A 25 20.83 -9.99 -18.85
C SER A 25 20.92 -9.30 -17.47
N LEU A 26 22.08 -9.39 -16.84
CA LEU A 26 22.36 -8.72 -15.58
C LEU A 26 22.21 -7.19 -15.76
N GLY A 27 21.38 -6.57 -14.92
CA GLY A 27 21.06 -5.14 -15.01
C GLY A 27 20.12 -4.76 -16.17
N GLY A 28 19.72 -5.70 -17.04
CA GLY A 28 18.77 -5.46 -18.15
C GLY A 28 17.45 -4.86 -17.65
N PRO A 29 16.76 -5.50 -16.70
CA PRO A 29 15.50 -4.97 -16.17
C PRO A 29 15.59 -3.54 -15.60
N THR A 30 16.69 -3.23 -14.92
CA THR A 30 16.95 -1.89 -14.37
C THR A 30 17.10 -0.86 -15.47
N ARG A 31 17.93 -1.15 -16.49
CA ARG A 31 18.13 -0.23 -17.63
C ARG A 31 16.83 0.02 -18.40
N GLU A 32 16.04 -1.03 -18.65
CA GLU A 32 14.78 -0.88 -19.38
C GLU A 32 13.76 -0.09 -18.57
N PHE A 33 13.72 -0.26 -17.25
CA PHE A 33 12.84 0.53 -16.39
C PHE A 33 13.23 2.02 -16.45
N GLN A 34 14.53 2.33 -16.31
CA GLN A 34 15.03 3.71 -16.41
C GLN A 34 14.74 4.33 -17.78
N GLN A 35 14.88 3.56 -18.86
CA GLN A 35 14.53 4.00 -20.21
C GLN A 35 13.02 4.27 -20.36
N MET A 36 12.18 3.44 -19.76
CA MET A 36 10.73 3.64 -19.73
C MET A 36 10.39 4.94 -19.01
N VAL A 37 10.93 5.17 -17.81
CA VAL A 37 10.70 6.42 -17.05
C VAL A 37 11.14 7.63 -17.87
N ALA A 38 12.35 7.60 -18.46
CA ALA A 38 12.84 8.69 -19.30
C ALA A 38 11.91 8.98 -20.50
N ALA A 39 11.37 7.96 -21.14
CA ALA A 39 10.43 8.14 -22.26
C ALA A 39 9.09 8.76 -21.82
N PHE A 40 8.60 8.43 -20.64
CA PHE A 40 7.40 9.09 -20.08
C PHE A 40 7.70 10.54 -19.74
N HIS A 41 8.85 10.85 -19.13
CA HIS A 41 9.26 12.22 -18.84
C HIS A 41 9.41 13.07 -20.10
N GLU A 42 9.96 12.53 -21.19
CA GLU A 42 10.00 13.21 -22.50
C GLU A 42 8.60 13.54 -23.05
N ALA A 43 7.60 12.75 -22.69
CA ALA A 43 6.20 13.01 -23.04
C ALA A 43 5.48 13.94 -22.02
N GLY A 44 6.18 14.43 -20.98
CA GLY A 44 5.61 15.27 -19.93
C GLY A 44 4.70 14.53 -18.94
N LEU A 45 4.95 13.23 -18.75
CA LEU A 45 4.20 12.37 -17.84
C LEU A 45 5.07 11.94 -16.66
N GLU A 46 4.51 11.98 -15.47
CA GLU A 46 5.11 11.47 -14.24
C GLU A 46 4.85 9.97 -14.10
N ILE A 47 5.73 9.28 -13.39
CA ILE A 47 5.61 7.85 -13.07
C ILE A 47 5.50 7.66 -11.57
N TYR A 48 4.37 7.11 -11.14
CA TYR A 48 4.14 6.72 -9.75
C TYR A 48 4.20 5.21 -9.63
N LEU A 49 4.93 4.72 -8.62
CA LEU A 49 4.96 3.29 -8.30
C LEU A 49 3.90 2.94 -7.27
N ASP A 50 3.20 1.85 -7.52
CA ASP A 50 2.38 1.17 -6.54
C ASP A 50 3.28 0.26 -5.70
N VAL A 51 3.54 0.64 -4.45
CA VAL A 51 4.50 -0.05 -3.57
C VAL A 51 3.80 -0.83 -2.47
N VAL A 52 4.31 -2.04 -2.22
CA VAL A 52 3.77 -2.96 -1.23
C VAL A 52 4.79 -3.13 -0.12
N TYR A 53 4.68 -2.30 0.92
CA TYR A 53 5.52 -2.41 2.11
C TYR A 53 4.77 -2.98 3.32
N ASN A 54 3.53 -3.38 3.16
CA ASN A 54 2.77 -3.96 4.26
C ASN A 54 3.10 -5.43 4.49
N HIS A 55 3.54 -6.17 3.45
CA HIS A 55 3.93 -7.58 3.50
C HIS A 55 4.98 -7.91 2.43
N THR A 56 5.45 -9.15 2.41
CA THR A 56 6.37 -9.68 1.40
C THR A 56 5.80 -10.93 0.71
N ALA A 57 6.53 -11.44 -0.29
CA ALA A 57 6.15 -12.64 -1.03
C ALA A 57 6.32 -13.96 -0.26
N GLU A 58 6.76 -13.92 1.00
CA GLU A 58 6.79 -15.12 1.84
C GLU A 58 5.41 -15.76 1.96
N GLY A 59 4.36 -14.93 1.84
CA GLY A 59 3.00 -15.40 1.99
C GLY A 59 2.70 -15.86 3.40
N GLY A 60 1.50 -16.32 3.59
CA GLY A 60 1.03 -16.80 4.86
C GLY A 60 0.70 -18.26 4.84
N ASN A 61 -0.18 -18.59 5.74
CA ASN A 61 -0.64 -19.93 6.02
C ASN A 61 -1.64 -20.44 4.95
N TRP A 62 -1.20 -20.52 3.72
CA TRP A 62 -2.02 -20.99 2.60
C TRP A 62 -2.35 -22.48 2.72
N GLY A 63 -3.12 -22.86 3.77
CA GLY A 63 -3.62 -24.22 3.98
C GLY A 63 -2.61 -25.20 4.56
N GLY A 64 -1.55 -24.73 5.20
CA GLY A 64 -0.50 -25.57 5.78
C GLY A 64 -0.11 -25.18 7.21
N ASP A 65 0.80 -25.95 7.79
CA ASP A 65 1.45 -25.68 9.04
C ASP A 65 2.23 -24.34 8.95
N PRO A 66 1.99 -23.35 9.83
CA PRO A 66 2.75 -22.10 9.84
C PRO A 66 4.27 -22.29 9.99
N ASN A 67 4.72 -23.45 10.44
CA ASN A 67 6.14 -23.81 10.49
C ASN A 67 6.75 -24.17 9.13
N THR A 68 5.96 -24.25 8.08
CA THR A 68 6.40 -24.59 6.72
C THR A 68 6.44 -23.41 5.77
N VAL A 69 6.23 -22.19 6.26
CA VAL A 69 6.41 -20.97 5.47
C VAL A 69 7.85 -20.87 4.99
N GLY A 70 8.05 -20.90 3.68
CA GLY A 70 9.39 -20.77 3.11
C GLY A 70 9.87 -19.33 3.14
N PHE A 71 11.00 -19.06 3.74
CA PHE A 71 11.63 -17.74 3.70
C PHE A 71 12.15 -17.45 2.29
N THR A 72 11.52 -16.53 1.59
CA THR A 72 11.82 -16.17 0.20
C THR A 72 12.23 -14.71 0.02
N SER A 73 12.08 -13.88 1.06
CA SER A 73 12.39 -12.46 1.06
C SER A 73 13.23 -12.08 2.29
N LEU A 74 12.63 -11.51 3.34
CA LEU A 74 13.34 -10.96 4.51
C LEU A 74 13.45 -11.95 5.67
N GLY A 75 12.82 -13.10 5.59
CA GLY A 75 12.92 -14.14 6.60
C GLY A 75 14.29 -14.80 6.64
N GLY A 76 14.60 -15.49 7.74
CA GLY A 76 15.77 -16.33 7.89
C GLY A 76 16.97 -15.72 8.64
N PHE A 77 17.17 -14.40 8.60
CA PHE A 77 18.27 -13.76 9.34
C PHE A 77 17.80 -13.06 10.62
N ALA A 78 17.00 -12.02 10.48
CA ALA A 78 16.50 -11.22 11.59
C ALA A 78 14.98 -11.09 11.49
N ALA A 79 14.29 -12.22 11.39
CA ALA A 79 12.84 -12.24 11.09
C ALA A 79 12.02 -11.37 12.07
N ALA A 80 12.37 -11.31 13.35
CA ALA A 80 11.67 -10.49 14.33
C ALA A 80 11.87 -8.98 14.15
N GLU A 81 12.93 -8.55 13.44
CA GLU A 81 13.11 -7.15 13.07
C GLU A 81 12.21 -6.74 11.92
N TYR A 82 11.94 -7.65 10.99
CA TYR A 82 11.17 -7.35 9.78
C TYR A 82 9.70 -7.70 9.88
N TYR A 83 9.33 -8.74 10.62
CA TYR A 83 7.95 -9.24 10.67
C TYR A 83 7.35 -9.14 12.07
N VAL A 84 6.06 -8.88 12.13
CA VAL A 84 5.28 -9.06 13.35
C VAL A 84 5.16 -10.55 13.64
N MET A 85 5.62 -10.98 14.80
CA MET A 85 5.65 -12.38 15.19
C MET A 85 4.89 -12.62 16.48
N THR A 86 4.32 -13.82 16.63
CA THR A 86 3.73 -14.27 17.90
C THR A 86 4.82 -14.51 18.95
N ALA A 87 4.43 -14.68 20.21
CA ALA A 87 5.35 -15.10 21.28
C ALA A 87 6.03 -16.45 20.99
N SER A 88 5.45 -17.31 20.16
CA SER A 88 6.05 -18.58 19.71
C SER A 88 6.89 -18.44 18.43
N HIS A 89 7.21 -17.23 18.00
CA HIS A 89 7.98 -16.91 16.79
C HIS A 89 7.34 -17.36 15.47
N ALA A 90 6.02 -17.50 15.42
CA ALA A 90 5.28 -17.67 14.17
C ALA A 90 4.90 -16.30 13.59
N LEU A 91 4.79 -16.21 12.27
CA LEU A 91 4.29 -15.01 11.60
C LEU A 91 2.83 -14.75 11.99
N VAL A 92 2.49 -13.47 12.17
CA VAL A 92 1.13 -13.05 12.52
C VAL A 92 0.31 -12.83 11.25
N ASP A 93 -0.95 -13.24 11.27
CA ASP A 93 -1.90 -13.01 10.16
C ASP A 93 -2.13 -11.52 9.90
N GLY A 94 -2.13 -10.72 10.92
CA GLY A 94 -2.04 -9.27 10.83
C GLY A 94 -3.16 -8.59 10.06
N ALA A 95 -2.92 -7.33 9.71
CA ALA A 95 -3.84 -6.47 8.98
C ALA A 95 -3.79 -6.66 7.45
N THR A 96 -2.89 -7.48 6.94
CA THR A 96 -2.61 -7.60 5.50
C THR A 96 -3.38 -8.72 4.81
N GLY A 97 -3.85 -9.70 5.56
CA GLY A 97 -4.47 -10.92 5.01
C GLY A 97 -3.48 -11.91 4.38
N THR A 98 -2.17 -11.70 4.54
CA THR A 98 -1.11 -12.52 3.94
C THR A 98 -0.26 -13.26 4.96
N SER A 99 -0.52 -13.07 6.26
CA SER A 99 0.16 -13.69 7.40
C SER A 99 1.66 -13.40 7.52
N ASN A 100 2.13 -12.30 6.95
CA ASN A 100 3.54 -11.88 7.01
C ASN A 100 3.67 -10.36 7.07
N GLN A 101 2.85 -9.74 7.93
CA GLN A 101 2.87 -8.30 8.15
C GLN A 101 4.25 -7.82 8.59
N LEU A 102 4.73 -6.74 7.98
CA LEU A 102 5.98 -6.10 8.39
C LEU A 102 5.84 -5.35 9.72
N ASN A 103 6.93 -5.33 10.48
CA ASN A 103 7.01 -4.78 11.83
C ASN A 103 7.58 -3.36 11.83
N TYR A 104 6.72 -2.36 11.85
CA TYR A 104 7.15 -0.96 11.88
C TYR A 104 7.37 -0.38 13.29
N SER A 105 7.34 -1.21 14.35
CA SER A 105 8.03 -0.86 15.60
C SER A 105 9.55 -0.90 15.44
N SER A 106 10.07 -1.67 14.47
CA SER A 106 11.51 -1.84 14.24
C SER A 106 12.07 -0.68 13.41
N PRO A 107 13.07 0.05 13.92
CA PRO A 107 13.78 1.05 13.12
C PRO A 107 14.46 0.48 11.88
N VAL A 108 14.86 -0.81 11.93
CA VAL A 108 15.48 -1.50 10.79
C VAL A 108 14.47 -1.66 9.64
N ALA A 109 13.23 -2.05 9.95
CA ALA A 109 12.18 -2.15 8.94
C ALA A 109 11.77 -0.78 8.39
N GLN A 110 11.74 0.25 9.24
CA GLN A 110 11.49 1.64 8.81
C GLN A 110 12.58 2.11 7.84
N GLN A 111 13.86 1.90 8.18
CA GLN A 111 14.98 2.31 7.32
C GLN A 111 14.97 1.59 5.97
N LEU A 112 14.61 0.31 5.95
CA LEU A 112 14.47 -0.45 4.70
C LEU A 112 13.48 0.20 3.73
N VAL A 113 12.36 0.73 4.22
CA VAL A 113 11.39 1.45 3.40
C VAL A 113 12.00 2.74 2.86
N LEU A 114 12.62 3.55 3.71
CA LEU A 114 13.24 4.82 3.29
C LEU A 114 14.35 4.61 2.27
N ASP A 115 15.21 3.60 2.47
CA ASP A 115 16.26 3.22 1.52
C ASP A 115 15.67 2.79 0.16
N SER A 116 14.54 2.09 0.19
CA SER A 116 13.84 1.69 -1.03
C SER A 116 13.24 2.88 -1.77
N LEU A 117 12.60 3.81 -1.07
CA LEU A 117 12.08 5.04 -1.68
C LEU A 117 13.19 5.89 -2.30
N GLU A 118 14.31 6.05 -1.59
CA GLU A 118 15.49 6.76 -2.12
C GLU A 118 16.02 6.10 -3.39
N HIS A 119 16.14 4.77 -3.41
CA HIS A 119 16.56 4.03 -4.59
C HIS A 119 15.64 4.27 -5.80
N TRP A 120 14.33 4.16 -5.62
CA TRP A 120 13.38 4.34 -6.71
C TRP A 120 13.33 5.79 -7.20
N THR A 121 13.50 6.75 -6.30
CA THR A 121 13.52 8.18 -6.67
C THR A 121 14.84 8.57 -7.31
N ALA A 122 15.98 8.33 -6.64
CA ALA A 122 17.27 8.82 -7.08
C ALA A 122 17.87 8.03 -8.25
N GLU A 123 17.74 6.68 -8.22
CA GLU A 123 18.36 5.82 -9.22
C GLU A 123 17.41 5.49 -10.38
N MET A 124 16.11 5.37 -10.09
CA MET A 124 15.14 4.89 -11.08
C MET A 124 14.26 6.03 -11.65
N GLY A 125 14.30 7.24 -11.06
CA GLY A 125 13.64 8.44 -11.56
C GLY A 125 12.13 8.48 -11.32
N VAL A 126 11.62 7.77 -10.31
CA VAL A 126 10.19 7.73 -9.98
C VAL A 126 9.76 9.02 -9.32
N ASP A 127 8.59 9.57 -9.70
CA ASP A 127 8.07 10.88 -9.27
C ASP A 127 7.11 10.79 -8.08
N GLY A 128 6.67 9.60 -7.72
CA GLY A 128 5.77 9.42 -6.58
C GLY A 128 5.44 7.96 -6.30
N PHE A 129 4.72 7.75 -5.20
CA PHE A 129 4.38 6.42 -4.72
C PHE A 129 2.93 6.34 -4.24
N ARG A 130 2.24 5.27 -4.62
CA ARG A 130 1.00 4.84 -3.96
C ARG A 130 1.33 3.65 -3.07
N PHE A 131 1.00 3.74 -1.80
CA PHE A 131 1.30 2.72 -0.80
C PHE A 131 0.08 1.81 -0.59
N ASP A 132 0.23 0.57 -0.96
CA ASP A 132 -0.76 -0.49 -0.73
C ASP A 132 -0.94 -0.73 0.77
N LEU A 133 -2.20 -0.79 1.25
CA LEU A 133 -2.55 -0.95 2.67
C LEU A 133 -1.67 -0.06 3.59
N ALA A 134 -1.53 1.22 3.25
CA ALA A 134 -0.61 2.14 3.91
C ALA A 134 -0.83 2.27 5.42
N THR A 135 -2.03 1.98 5.91
CA THR A 135 -2.38 1.98 7.34
C THR A 135 -1.46 1.06 8.16
N VAL A 136 -0.96 -0.03 7.57
CA VAL A 136 -0.01 -0.93 8.22
C VAL A 136 1.28 -0.21 8.64
N LEU A 137 1.73 0.79 7.87
CA LEU A 137 2.94 1.56 8.15
C LEU A 137 2.80 2.44 9.39
N GLY A 138 1.59 2.80 9.75
CA GLY A 138 1.25 3.59 10.94
C GLY A 138 0.89 2.75 12.17
N ARG A 139 0.98 1.42 12.10
CA ARG A 139 0.75 0.54 13.23
C ARG A 139 2.06 0.27 13.96
N LYS A 140 2.00 0.29 15.28
CA LYS A 140 3.16 0.04 16.13
C LYS A 140 2.87 -1.16 17.03
N PRO A 141 3.21 -2.38 16.58
CA PRO A 141 2.99 -3.58 17.38
C PRO A 141 3.64 -3.47 18.76
N ASN A 142 2.93 -3.95 19.78
CA ASN A 142 3.47 -4.01 21.12
C ASN A 142 4.33 -5.27 21.29
N ASP A 143 5.64 -5.12 21.22
CA ASP A 143 6.58 -6.24 21.36
C ASP A 143 6.65 -6.78 22.79
N ALA A 144 6.28 -5.97 23.79
CA ALA A 144 6.26 -6.38 25.19
C ALA A 144 5.02 -7.23 25.54
N ASP A 145 3.88 -6.96 24.89
CA ASP A 145 2.64 -7.71 25.05
C ASP A 145 1.97 -7.92 23.69
N ARG A 146 2.28 -9.03 23.05
CA ARG A 146 1.76 -9.39 21.72
C ARG A 146 0.32 -9.88 21.74
N GLU A 147 -0.24 -10.11 22.92
CA GLU A 147 -1.65 -10.46 23.11
C GLU A 147 -2.55 -9.22 23.36
N ASP A 148 -1.94 -8.04 23.48
CA ASP A 148 -2.66 -6.76 23.52
C ASP A 148 -3.13 -6.36 22.12
N TRP A 149 -4.20 -7.00 21.67
CA TRP A 149 -4.77 -6.82 20.33
C TRP A 149 -5.33 -5.42 20.09
N ASP A 150 -5.79 -4.73 21.11
CA ASP A 150 -6.28 -3.36 20.95
C ASP A 150 -5.12 -2.42 20.59
N ASN A 151 -3.97 -2.59 21.25
CA ASN A 151 -2.78 -1.82 20.90
C ASN A 151 -2.17 -2.24 19.56
N GLN A 152 -2.17 -3.54 19.23
CA GLN A 152 -1.69 -4.05 17.95
C GLN A 152 -2.45 -3.43 16.76
N LYS A 153 -3.76 -3.21 16.93
CA LYS A 153 -4.65 -2.67 15.88
C LYS A 153 -4.67 -1.15 15.82
N ARG A 154 -4.10 -0.46 16.80
CA ARG A 154 -4.13 1.00 16.83
C ARG A 154 -3.30 1.60 15.71
N PHE A 155 -3.88 2.58 15.02
CA PHE A 155 -3.19 3.45 14.08
C PHE A 155 -2.67 4.70 14.79
N PHE A 156 -1.47 5.15 14.42
CA PHE A 156 -0.82 6.33 14.96
C PHE A 156 -0.51 7.30 13.83
N THR A 157 -1.24 8.39 13.74
CA THR A 157 -1.01 9.45 12.74
C THR A 157 0.40 10.02 12.83
N ASP A 158 0.95 10.10 14.04
CA ASP A 158 2.31 10.58 14.33
C ASP A 158 3.37 9.47 14.31
N HIS A 159 3.09 8.34 13.67
CA HIS A 159 4.06 7.25 13.57
C HIS A 159 5.35 7.73 12.87
N PRO A 160 6.54 7.44 13.43
CA PRO A 160 7.81 7.93 12.90
C PRO A 160 8.03 7.65 11.41
N LEU A 161 7.63 6.48 10.92
CA LEU A 161 7.76 6.13 9.51
C LEU A 161 6.86 7.00 8.62
N LEU A 162 5.61 7.24 9.01
CA LEU A 162 4.69 8.07 8.23
C LEU A 162 5.19 9.52 8.12
N THR A 163 5.70 10.05 9.22
CA THR A 163 6.31 11.40 9.27
C THR A 163 7.57 11.45 8.40
N ALA A 164 8.47 10.47 8.53
CA ALA A 164 9.70 10.43 7.74
C ALA A 164 9.44 10.29 6.23
N ILE A 165 8.40 9.54 5.82
CA ILE A 165 8.00 9.46 4.41
C ILE A 165 7.46 10.80 3.91
N ALA A 166 6.66 11.53 4.72
CA ALA A 166 6.17 12.85 4.35
C ALA A 166 7.32 13.87 4.21
N GLU A 167 8.27 13.87 5.14
CA GLU A 167 9.48 14.71 5.08
C GLU A 167 10.35 14.37 3.87
N PHE A 168 10.53 13.09 3.57
CA PHE A 168 11.22 12.62 2.38
C PHE A 168 10.53 13.10 1.09
N ALA A 169 9.21 13.00 1.02
CA ALA A 169 8.43 13.46 -0.13
C ALA A 169 8.57 14.96 -0.36
N GLU A 170 8.53 15.76 0.71
CA GLU A 170 8.75 17.20 0.64
C GLU A 170 10.16 17.53 0.17
N GLU A 171 11.19 16.87 0.74
CA GLU A 171 12.59 17.09 0.35
C GLU A 171 12.86 16.77 -1.12
N LYS A 172 12.30 15.65 -1.61
CA LYS A 172 12.51 15.18 -2.98
C LYS A 172 11.53 15.80 -3.99
N HIS A 173 10.53 16.56 -3.54
CA HIS A 173 9.46 17.11 -4.38
C HIS A 173 8.69 16.05 -5.14
N ILE A 174 8.34 14.95 -4.47
CA ILE A 174 7.54 13.84 -4.99
C ILE A 174 6.21 13.73 -4.26
N GLU A 175 5.27 12.98 -4.85
CA GLU A 175 3.98 12.73 -4.20
C GLU A 175 3.94 11.37 -3.51
N VAL A 176 3.29 11.32 -2.34
CA VAL A 176 2.99 10.06 -1.63
C VAL A 176 1.50 9.95 -1.38
N ILE A 177 0.95 8.81 -1.78
CA ILE A 177 -0.49 8.53 -1.77
C ILE A 177 -0.75 7.29 -0.94
N ALA A 178 -1.60 7.40 0.07
CA ALA A 178 -2.00 6.28 0.90
C ALA A 178 -3.25 5.58 0.37
N GLU A 179 -3.21 4.25 0.32
CA GLU A 179 -4.41 3.46 0.50
C GLU A 179 -4.69 3.39 2.01
N ALA A 180 -5.56 4.28 2.49
CA ALA A 180 -5.72 4.58 3.91
C ALA A 180 -6.66 3.60 4.64
N TRP A 181 -6.51 2.31 4.37
CA TRP A 181 -7.21 1.21 5.06
C TRP A 181 -6.39 -0.08 5.05
N ASP A 182 -6.79 -1.01 5.89
CA ASP A 182 -6.34 -2.40 5.92
C ASP A 182 -7.46 -3.30 6.47
N LEU A 183 -7.19 -4.56 6.79
CA LEU A 183 -8.20 -5.46 7.34
C LEU A 183 -8.66 -5.10 8.76
N TRP A 184 -7.92 -4.24 9.45
CA TRP A 184 -8.23 -3.85 10.84
C TRP A 184 -8.88 -2.48 10.96
N GLY A 185 -8.77 -1.59 9.95
CA GLY A 185 -9.33 -0.26 10.05
C GLY A 185 -9.38 0.53 8.76
N TYR A 186 -10.18 1.58 8.81
CA TYR A 186 -10.38 2.55 7.73
C TYR A 186 -9.96 3.92 8.25
N GLU A 187 -8.84 4.43 7.78
CA GLU A 187 -8.15 5.60 8.30
C GLU A 187 -8.11 6.78 7.30
N VAL A 188 -9.04 6.81 6.35
CA VAL A 188 -9.16 7.93 5.40
C VAL A 188 -9.44 9.23 6.15
N GLY A 189 -8.59 10.23 5.95
CA GLY A 189 -8.59 11.50 6.66
C GLY A 189 -7.68 11.53 7.90
N ASN A 190 -7.04 10.40 8.26
CA ASN A 190 -6.21 10.30 9.47
C ASN A 190 -4.70 10.25 9.19
N PHE A 191 -4.28 10.29 7.94
CA PHE A 191 -2.85 10.33 7.61
C PHE A 191 -2.24 11.69 7.94
N PRO A 192 -0.92 11.76 8.23
CA PRO A 192 -0.30 13.04 8.58
C PRO A 192 -0.24 13.99 7.38
N GLN A 193 -0.01 15.26 7.67
CA GLN A 193 0.23 16.27 6.64
C GLN A 193 1.39 15.83 5.71
N GLY A 194 1.25 16.08 4.40
CA GLY A 194 2.20 15.65 3.37
C GLY A 194 1.72 14.43 2.57
N TRP A 195 0.79 13.64 3.10
CA TRP A 195 0.19 12.53 2.40
C TRP A 195 -1.06 12.95 1.63
N ALA A 196 -1.20 12.43 0.41
CA ALA A 196 -2.49 12.33 -0.27
C ALA A 196 -3.10 10.95 0.01
N GLU A 197 -4.42 10.83 -0.13
CA GLU A 197 -5.13 9.59 0.20
C GLU A 197 -6.14 9.21 -0.88
N TRP A 198 -6.18 7.94 -1.23
CA TRP A 198 -7.30 7.39 -2.00
C TRP A 198 -8.58 7.54 -1.21
N ASN A 199 -9.55 8.30 -1.76
CA ASN A 199 -10.80 8.56 -1.08
C ASN A 199 -11.86 7.49 -1.37
N GLY A 200 -11.87 6.42 -0.57
CA GLY A 200 -12.88 5.37 -0.65
C GLY A 200 -14.29 5.85 -0.33
N ARG A 201 -14.45 6.91 0.49
CA ARG A 201 -15.76 7.54 0.76
C ARG A 201 -16.35 8.16 -0.50
N TYR A 202 -15.51 8.85 -1.27
CA TYR A 202 -15.91 9.39 -2.58
C TYR A 202 -16.42 8.27 -3.49
N ARG A 203 -15.63 7.21 -3.66
CA ARG A 203 -16.02 6.04 -4.46
C ARG A 203 -17.39 5.52 -4.08
N ASP A 204 -17.59 5.28 -2.79
CA ASP A 204 -18.79 4.60 -2.30
C ASP A 204 -20.02 5.52 -2.33
N ALA A 205 -19.89 6.80 -1.98
CA ALA A 205 -20.97 7.78 -2.03
C ALA A 205 -21.44 8.04 -3.48
N VAL A 206 -20.49 8.21 -4.41
CA VAL A 206 -20.81 8.44 -5.82
C VAL A 206 -21.48 7.20 -6.43
N ARG A 207 -20.99 5.99 -6.14
CA ARG A 207 -21.61 4.73 -6.62
C ARG A 207 -23.02 4.58 -6.09
N ARG A 208 -23.27 4.80 -4.80
CA ARG A 208 -24.62 4.75 -4.20
C ARG A 208 -25.55 5.81 -4.80
N PHE A 209 -25.06 7.03 -4.95
CA PHE A 209 -25.85 8.11 -5.53
C PHE A 209 -26.27 7.80 -6.98
N ALA A 210 -25.33 7.34 -7.81
CA ALA A 210 -25.62 6.96 -9.20
C ALA A 210 -26.60 5.78 -9.31
N LYS A 211 -26.56 4.86 -8.35
CA LYS A 211 -27.48 3.71 -8.26
C LYS A 211 -28.89 4.11 -7.79
N GLY A 212 -29.04 5.28 -7.16
CA GLY A 212 -30.32 5.78 -6.63
C GLY A 212 -30.63 5.40 -5.19
N ASP A 213 -29.68 4.79 -4.47
CA ASP A 213 -29.78 4.43 -3.05
C ASP A 213 -28.84 5.27 -2.15
N GLY A 214 -28.23 6.31 -2.70
CA GLY A 214 -27.30 7.20 -2.01
C GLY A 214 -27.96 8.38 -1.30
N ASN A 215 -27.22 8.95 -0.36
CA ASN A 215 -27.59 10.17 0.35
C ASN A 215 -27.06 11.40 -0.41
N THR A 216 -27.92 12.37 -0.69
CA THR A 216 -27.56 13.60 -1.41
C THR A 216 -26.56 14.46 -0.62
N ILE A 217 -26.67 14.50 0.71
CA ILE A 217 -25.75 15.29 1.55
C ILE A 217 -24.34 14.67 1.49
N GLU A 218 -24.23 13.36 1.69
CA GLU A 218 -22.97 12.63 1.59
C GLU A 218 -22.32 12.80 0.20
N PHE A 219 -23.13 12.72 -0.88
CA PHE A 219 -22.65 12.96 -2.23
C PHE A 219 -22.07 14.37 -2.40
N LEU A 220 -22.79 15.40 -1.87
CA LEU A 220 -22.32 16.78 -1.96
C LEU A 220 -21.04 17.02 -1.15
N GLU A 221 -20.91 16.40 0.03
CA GLU A 221 -19.70 16.49 0.86
C GLU A 221 -18.49 15.96 0.11
N VAL A 222 -18.54 14.74 -0.43
CA VAL A 222 -17.39 14.13 -1.09
C VAL A 222 -17.05 14.80 -2.42
N VAL A 223 -18.04 15.26 -3.19
CA VAL A 223 -17.82 15.99 -4.46
C VAL A 223 -17.21 17.37 -4.22
N ASN A 224 -17.52 18.01 -3.08
CA ASN A 224 -16.89 19.27 -2.67
C ASN A 224 -15.52 19.08 -1.98
N GLY A 225 -14.94 17.91 -2.07
CA GLY A 225 -13.57 17.63 -1.59
C GLY A 225 -13.47 17.02 -0.20
N ASP A 226 -14.59 16.50 0.33
CA ASP A 226 -14.63 15.80 1.62
C ASP A 226 -13.93 16.59 2.75
N HIS A 227 -14.17 17.91 2.77
CA HIS A 227 -13.41 18.90 3.54
C HIS A 227 -13.32 18.56 5.02
N ASP A 228 -14.39 18.05 5.63
CA ASP A 228 -14.42 17.78 7.08
C ASP A 228 -13.47 16.65 7.48
N ASN A 229 -13.18 15.72 6.55
CA ASN A 229 -12.22 14.63 6.79
C ASN A 229 -10.77 15.02 6.49
N PHE A 230 -10.56 16.01 5.62
CA PHE A 230 -9.22 16.39 5.17
C PHE A 230 -8.78 17.77 5.66
N ALA A 231 -9.54 18.40 6.54
CA ALA A 231 -9.25 19.75 7.05
C ALA A 231 -7.86 19.88 7.67
N ASP A 232 -7.43 18.85 8.38
CA ASP A 232 -6.15 18.84 9.12
C ASP A 232 -4.96 18.33 8.28
N ASN A 233 -5.19 17.75 7.09
CA ASN A 233 -4.12 17.13 6.28
C ASN A 233 -3.76 17.94 5.04
N GLY A 234 -4.13 19.18 4.92
CA GLY A 234 -3.86 20.01 3.75
C GLY A 234 -5.06 20.23 2.82
N GLY A 235 -6.25 19.79 3.26
CA GLY A 235 -7.54 20.08 2.62
C GLY A 235 -7.87 19.22 1.41
N PRO A 236 -8.91 19.61 0.65
CA PRO A 236 -9.49 18.82 -0.44
C PRO A 236 -8.51 18.39 -1.54
N GLN A 237 -7.41 19.11 -1.72
CA GLN A 237 -6.38 18.78 -2.71
C GLN A 237 -5.60 17.48 -2.37
N LYS A 238 -5.73 16.98 -1.15
CA LYS A 238 -5.10 15.71 -0.73
C LYS A 238 -5.99 14.50 -0.96
N THR A 239 -7.22 14.68 -1.43
CA THR A 239 -8.11 13.58 -1.79
C THR A 239 -7.83 13.10 -3.22
N ILE A 240 -7.52 11.82 -3.39
CA ILE A 240 -7.45 11.17 -4.69
C ILE A 240 -8.79 10.48 -4.95
N ASN A 241 -9.64 11.14 -5.73
CA ASN A 241 -10.99 10.69 -6.01
C ASN A 241 -11.02 9.67 -7.14
N PHE A 242 -11.66 8.55 -6.93
CA PHE A 242 -11.80 7.49 -7.91
C PHE A 242 -13.18 6.81 -7.80
N ILE A 243 -13.62 6.16 -8.89
CA ILE A 243 -14.85 5.37 -8.92
C ILE A 243 -14.51 3.88 -9.08
N ASP A 244 -13.45 3.59 -9.79
CA ASP A 244 -12.99 2.25 -10.13
C ASP A 244 -11.47 2.14 -9.93
N ALA A 245 -10.99 0.95 -9.60
CA ALA A 245 -9.58 0.66 -9.39
C ALA A 245 -9.27 -0.78 -9.86
N HIS A 246 -8.08 -1.30 -9.58
CA HIS A 246 -7.70 -2.67 -9.86
C HIS A 246 -8.54 -3.71 -9.08
N ASP A 247 -9.04 -3.33 -7.91
CA ASP A 247 -9.91 -4.16 -7.08
C ASP A 247 -11.39 -4.00 -7.46
N GLY A 248 -12.13 -5.08 -7.31
CA GLY A 248 -13.58 -5.09 -7.54
C GLY A 248 -13.97 -5.27 -9.00
N PHE A 249 -15.03 -4.60 -9.42
CA PHE A 249 -15.54 -4.62 -10.78
C PHE A 249 -14.73 -3.71 -11.70
N ASN A 250 -14.52 -4.12 -12.94
CA ASN A 250 -14.17 -3.17 -13.99
C ASN A 250 -15.37 -2.25 -14.35
N MET A 251 -15.14 -1.18 -15.09
CA MET A 251 -16.18 -0.18 -15.41
C MET A 251 -17.43 -0.78 -16.04
N ALA A 252 -17.31 -1.78 -16.90
CA ALA A 252 -18.46 -2.42 -17.54
C ALA A 252 -19.25 -3.28 -16.55
N ASP A 253 -18.56 -4.04 -15.71
CA ASP A 253 -19.20 -4.91 -14.72
C ASP A 253 -19.84 -4.10 -13.58
N LEU A 254 -19.23 -2.95 -13.23
CA LEU A 254 -19.75 -2.04 -12.20
C LEU A 254 -21.18 -1.58 -12.50
N VAL A 255 -21.51 -1.35 -13.77
CA VAL A 255 -22.85 -0.91 -14.21
C VAL A 255 -23.74 -2.06 -14.66
N SER A 256 -23.25 -3.30 -14.70
CA SER A 256 -23.96 -4.46 -15.21
C SER A 256 -24.42 -5.43 -14.12
N TYR A 257 -23.70 -5.53 -13.02
CA TYR A 257 -23.93 -6.55 -11.99
C TYR A 257 -24.25 -5.93 -10.63
N GLN A 258 -25.13 -6.60 -9.88
CA GLN A 258 -25.47 -6.22 -8.51
C GLN A 258 -24.50 -6.84 -7.50
N GLU A 259 -23.90 -7.99 -7.83
CA GLU A 259 -23.01 -8.77 -7.01
C GLU A 259 -21.83 -9.28 -7.85
N LYS A 260 -20.73 -9.65 -7.19
CA LYS A 260 -19.54 -10.22 -7.83
C LYS A 260 -19.92 -11.50 -8.62
N ASN A 261 -19.68 -11.49 -9.92
CA ASN A 261 -20.08 -12.55 -10.83
C ASN A 261 -18.93 -13.03 -11.73
N ASN A 262 -17.73 -13.15 -11.19
CA ASN A 262 -16.55 -13.54 -11.97
C ASN A 262 -16.00 -14.93 -11.62
N ASN A 263 -16.64 -15.67 -10.70
CA ASN A 263 -16.24 -17.01 -10.24
C ASN A 263 -14.73 -17.11 -9.84
N GLN A 264 -14.10 -15.99 -9.51
CA GLN A 264 -12.72 -16.01 -9.07
C GLN A 264 -12.67 -16.28 -7.56
N PRO A 265 -11.84 -17.22 -7.12
CA PRO A 265 -11.54 -17.35 -5.70
C PRO A 265 -10.81 -16.10 -5.20
N TYR A 266 -11.06 -15.76 -3.96
CA TYR A 266 -10.33 -14.72 -3.24
C TYR A 266 -8.87 -15.11 -3.07
#